data_3928ee07c718586d0cf21a876e0f1166
#
_entry.id   3928ee07c718586d0cf21a876e0f1166
#
_cell.length_a   1.000
_cell.length_b   1.000
_cell.length_c   1.000
_cell.angle_alpha   90.00
_cell.angle_beta   90.00
_cell.angle_gamma   90.00
#
_symmetry.space_group_name_H-M   'P 1'
#
loop_
_entity.id
_entity.type
_entity.pdbx_description
1 polymer ?
#
loop_
_entity_poly.entity_id
_entity_poly.type
_entity_poly.pdbx_seq_one_letter_code
_entity_poly.pdbx_strand_id
1 'polypeptide(L)'
;MAKKLIVILGQTASGKSDLAVKLAKKFNGEVISADSRQVYKGMDIGTGKITKKEMQGVPHHLLDVASPKKRFTVAQYRKLSLKAINKIFKKNKVPIICGGTGFYIQALIDGLLIPEVKPDYALRLKLEKLTTEELFKKLEKLDPRRAKNIDKYNRRRLIRALEIVIKTEKPVPAFRKHPLPYPALLIGIKKNPEELKKLIKKRLLRRLKAGMMEEVKKLHKNGVSWKRLEEFGLEYRWVTRYLQDLQRPGLCKRPALLVLLTGLQKDIEHFAKRQMTWFKRDKRTRWIDDYKKAEILVKNFLF
;
A
#
# COMPACT_ATOMS: atom_id res chain seq x y z
N MET A 1 22.05 -3.79 22.08
CA MET A 1 20.60 -3.97 22.26
C MET A 1 20.11 -5.14 21.43
N ALA A 2 19.15 -5.91 21.92
CA ALA A 2 18.50 -6.95 21.12
C ALA A 2 17.85 -6.33 19.87
N LYS A 3 18.00 -6.98 18.71
CA LYS A 3 17.41 -6.52 17.46
C LYS A 3 15.88 -6.66 17.51
N LYS A 4 15.17 -5.57 17.76
CA LYS A 4 13.71 -5.48 17.86
C LYS A 4 13.21 -4.48 16.84
N LEU A 5 12.01 -4.65 16.29
CA LEU A 5 11.41 -3.70 15.34
C LEU A 5 9.96 -3.35 15.71
N ILE A 6 9.52 -2.17 15.30
CA ILE A 6 8.18 -1.66 15.56
C ILE A 6 7.43 -1.58 14.24
N VAL A 7 6.16 -1.95 14.23
CA VAL A 7 5.27 -1.84 13.08
C VAL A 7 4.07 -0.98 13.44
N ILE A 8 3.89 0.13 12.75
CA ILE A 8 2.75 1.04 12.91
C ILE A 8 1.83 0.87 11.71
N LEU A 9 0.65 0.38 11.95
CA LEU A 9 -0.34 0.07 10.93
C LEU A 9 -1.71 0.70 11.25
N GLY A 10 -2.58 0.77 10.26
CA GLY A 10 -3.93 1.31 10.42
C GLY A 10 -4.47 1.93 9.14
N GLN A 11 -5.66 2.48 9.23
CA GLN A 11 -6.40 3.05 8.11
C GLN A 11 -5.71 4.31 7.55
N THR A 12 -6.00 4.65 6.30
CA THR A 12 -5.62 5.96 5.76
C THR A 12 -6.22 7.08 6.62
N ALA A 13 -5.54 8.20 6.72
CA ALA A 13 -5.91 9.37 7.54
C ALA A 13 -5.97 9.13 9.06
N SER A 14 -5.45 8.02 9.60
CA SER A 14 -5.48 7.73 11.06
C SER A 14 -4.35 8.36 11.88
N GLY A 15 -3.39 9.09 11.28
CA GLY A 15 -2.27 9.71 12.01
C GLY A 15 -1.03 8.82 12.18
N LYS A 16 -0.92 7.73 11.41
CA LYS A 16 0.22 6.79 11.49
C LYS A 16 1.60 7.43 11.33
N SER A 17 1.74 8.33 10.35
CA SER A 17 3.03 8.97 10.04
C SER A 17 3.49 9.87 11.18
N ASP A 18 2.57 10.63 11.77
CA ASP A 18 2.87 11.51 12.91
C ASP A 18 3.30 10.68 14.13
N LEU A 19 2.60 9.57 14.40
CA LEU A 19 2.97 8.62 15.46
C LEU A 19 4.36 8.03 15.21
N ALA A 20 4.65 7.63 13.96
CA ALA A 20 5.94 7.05 13.59
C ALA A 20 7.09 8.04 13.83
N VAL A 21 6.92 9.30 13.44
CA VAL A 21 7.93 10.35 13.65
C VAL A 21 8.15 10.61 15.16
N LYS A 22 7.08 10.73 15.94
CA LYS A 22 7.18 10.95 17.39
C LYS A 22 7.92 9.80 18.09
N LEU A 23 7.57 8.55 17.78
CA LEU A 23 8.24 7.38 18.35
C LEU A 23 9.69 7.27 17.87
N ALA A 24 9.97 7.57 16.59
CA ALA A 24 11.32 7.55 16.05
C ALA A 24 12.23 8.56 16.76
N LYS A 25 11.74 9.76 17.03
CA LYS A 25 12.49 10.78 17.79
C LYS A 25 12.76 10.32 19.22
N LYS A 26 11.76 9.75 19.88
CA LYS A 26 11.87 9.37 21.29
C LYS A 26 12.77 8.14 21.53
N PHE A 27 12.71 7.17 20.61
CA PHE A 27 13.39 5.88 20.75
C PHE A 27 14.55 5.71 19.77
N ASN A 28 15.14 6.79 19.28
CA ASN A 28 16.28 6.77 18.34
C ASN A 28 16.03 5.84 17.14
N GLY A 29 14.90 6.03 16.46
CA GLY A 29 14.48 5.19 15.35
C GLY A 29 14.61 5.85 13.98
N GLU A 30 14.48 5.04 12.92
CA GLU A 30 14.32 5.48 11.54
C GLU A 30 13.08 4.80 10.94
N VAL A 31 12.34 5.49 10.07
CA VAL A 31 11.06 5.02 9.53
C VAL A 31 11.27 4.32 8.19
N ILE A 32 10.58 3.19 7.99
CA ILE A 32 10.50 2.46 6.71
C ILE A 32 9.05 2.52 6.24
N SER A 33 8.79 3.18 5.11
CA SER A 33 7.45 3.30 4.54
C SER A 33 6.94 1.93 4.05
N ALA A 34 5.72 1.55 4.48
CA ALA A 34 5.00 0.37 4.01
C ALA A 34 3.74 0.78 3.23
N ASP A 35 3.94 1.67 2.26
CA ASP A 35 2.88 2.15 1.36
C ASP A 35 3.23 1.87 -0.10
N SER A 36 2.34 1.17 -0.80
CA SER A 36 2.56 0.74 -2.20
C SER A 36 2.44 1.87 -3.22
N ARG A 37 2.15 3.09 -2.81
CA ARG A 37 2.07 4.28 -3.68
C ARG A 37 3.18 5.27 -3.39
N GLN A 38 3.55 5.46 -2.12
CA GLN A 38 4.62 6.37 -1.73
C GLN A 38 6.03 5.93 -2.20
N VAL A 39 6.18 4.71 -2.65
CA VAL A 39 7.42 4.19 -3.27
C VAL A 39 7.76 4.86 -4.60
N TYR A 40 6.77 5.49 -5.27
CA TYR A 40 6.97 6.07 -6.60
C TYR A 40 7.42 7.53 -6.54
N LYS A 41 8.41 7.86 -7.38
CA LYS A 41 8.93 9.23 -7.56
C LYS A 41 7.87 10.14 -8.16
N GLY A 42 7.74 11.36 -7.61
CA GLY A 42 6.82 12.38 -8.12
C GLY A 42 5.34 12.10 -7.85
N MET A 43 5.02 11.08 -7.05
CA MET A 43 3.67 10.78 -6.56
C MET A 43 3.58 11.19 -5.08
N ASP A 44 3.47 12.48 -4.83
CA ASP A 44 3.65 13.06 -3.50
C ASP A 44 2.31 13.48 -2.88
N ILE A 45 1.59 14.36 -3.56
CA ILE A 45 0.33 14.93 -3.07
C ILE A 45 -0.78 13.88 -3.06
N GLY A 46 -1.01 13.19 -4.19
CA GLY A 46 -2.05 12.18 -4.32
C GLY A 46 -1.85 10.99 -3.37
N THR A 47 -0.62 10.58 -3.09
CA THR A 47 -0.34 9.52 -2.12
C THR A 47 -0.35 10.02 -0.68
N GLY A 48 -0.22 11.36 -0.48
CA GLY A 48 0.04 11.99 0.81
C GLY A 48 1.34 11.48 1.41
N LYS A 49 2.37 11.48 0.59
CA LYS A 49 3.73 11.21 1.04
C LYS A 49 4.13 12.24 2.09
N ILE A 50 4.77 11.77 3.15
CA ILE A 50 5.25 12.63 4.21
C ILE A 50 6.28 13.63 3.66
N THR A 51 6.10 14.91 3.98
CA THR A 51 7.01 15.97 3.56
C THR A 51 8.25 16.05 4.47
N LYS A 52 9.34 16.65 3.99
CA LYS A 52 10.56 16.87 4.81
C LYS A 52 10.26 17.60 6.13
N LYS A 53 9.34 18.58 6.10
CA LYS A 53 8.88 19.30 7.30
C LYS A 53 8.19 18.35 8.29
N GLU A 54 7.31 17.49 7.82
CA GLU A 54 6.59 16.53 8.66
C GLU A 54 7.51 15.41 9.17
N MET A 55 8.60 15.08 8.48
CA MET A 55 9.62 14.12 8.92
C MET A 55 10.41 14.62 10.13
N GLN A 56 10.48 15.92 10.38
CA GLN A 56 11.16 16.55 11.54
C GLN A 56 12.59 16.01 11.77
N GLY A 57 13.36 15.81 10.70
CA GLY A 57 14.72 15.26 10.75
C GLY A 57 14.83 13.74 10.87
N VAL A 58 13.72 13.02 11.07
CA VAL A 58 13.72 11.56 11.11
C VAL A 58 13.96 10.97 9.73
N PRO A 59 14.99 10.12 9.54
CA PRO A 59 15.22 9.47 8.26
C PRO A 59 14.07 8.53 7.87
N HIS A 60 13.63 8.65 6.60
CA HIS A 60 12.59 7.80 6.02
C HIS A 60 13.16 7.00 4.85
N HIS A 61 12.90 5.71 4.85
CA HIS A 61 13.32 4.76 3.82
C HIS A 61 12.14 4.33 2.97
N LEU A 62 12.42 3.88 1.74
CA LEU A 62 11.46 3.36 0.77
C LEU A 62 10.43 4.40 0.28
N LEU A 63 10.75 5.65 0.36
CA LEU A 63 10.10 6.71 -0.40
C LEU A 63 10.88 6.94 -1.69
N ASP A 64 10.21 7.22 -2.81
CA ASP A 64 10.83 7.59 -4.09
C ASP A 64 11.84 6.57 -4.68
N VAL A 65 11.66 5.28 -4.39
CA VAL A 65 12.57 4.21 -4.80
C VAL A 65 12.25 3.60 -6.17
N ALA A 66 11.12 3.97 -6.77
CA ALA A 66 10.64 3.41 -8.03
C ALA A 66 10.14 4.47 -9.01
N SER A 67 10.34 4.21 -10.31
CA SER A 67 9.71 5.03 -11.36
C SER A 67 8.22 4.70 -11.49
N PRO A 68 7.32 5.69 -11.61
CA PRO A 68 5.89 5.46 -11.82
C PRO A 68 5.58 4.75 -13.15
N LYS A 69 6.50 4.81 -14.12
CA LYS A 69 6.38 4.09 -15.40
C LYS A 69 6.48 2.58 -15.27
N LYS A 70 7.15 2.08 -14.21
CA LYS A 70 7.37 0.64 -13.98
C LYS A 70 6.56 0.16 -12.78
N ARG A 71 6.14 -1.11 -12.80
CA ARG A 71 5.47 -1.73 -11.66
C ARG A 71 6.49 -2.08 -10.59
N PHE A 72 6.22 -1.68 -9.36
CA PHE A 72 7.00 -2.06 -8.18
C PHE A 72 6.31 -3.21 -7.45
N THR A 73 7.03 -4.29 -7.24
CA THR A 73 6.48 -5.54 -6.71
C THR A 73 6.69 -5.66 -5.20
N VAL A 74 5.89 -6.50 -4.56
CA VAL A 74 6.04 -6.81 -3.13
C VAL A 74 7.38 -7.53 -2.84
N ALA A 75 7.93 -8.30 -3.79
CA ALA A 75 9.25 -8.92 -3.65
C ALA A 75 10.35 -7.85 -3.61
N GLN A 76 10.28 -6.84 -4.49
CA GLN A 76 11.20 -5.69 -4.46
C GLN A 76 11.06 -4.90 -3.16
N TYR A 77 9.82 -4.67 -2.70
CA TYR A 77 9.56 -4.03 -1.41
C TYR A 77 10.26 -4.79 -0.27
N ARG A 78 10.03 -6.10 -0.16
CA ARG A 78 10.64 -6.94 0.87
C ARG A 78 12.16 -6.87 0.84
N LYS A 79 12.77 -7.02 -0.35
CA LYS A 79 14.23 -6.94 -0.54
C LYS A 79 14.80 -5.60 -0.06
N LEU A 80 14.19 -4.49 -0.45
CA LEU A 80 14.64 -3.15 -0.04
C LEU A 80 14.38 -2.89 1.45
N SER A 81 13.26 -3.35 2.00
CA SER A 81 12.95 -3.23 3.42
C SER A 81 13.96 -3.97 4.29
N LEU A 82 14.35 -5.20 3.92
CA LEU A 82 15.39 -5.96 4.63
C LEU A 82 16.74 -5.24 4.61
N LYS A 83 17.13 -4.66 3.47
CA LYS A 83 18.33 -3.83 3.38
C LYS A 83 18.26 -2.60 4.30
N ALA A 84 17.10 -1.93 4.35
CA ALA A 84 16.90 -0.77 5.21
C ALA A 84 16.95 -1.17 6.71
N ILE A 85 16.27 -2.25 7.10
CA ILE A 85 16.32 -2.78 8.48
C ILE A 85 17.76 -3.04 8.92
N ASN A 86 18.53 -3.75 8.09
CA ASN A 86 19.93 -4.06 8.41
C ASN A 86 20.79 -2.79 8.51
N LYS A 87 20.55 -1.80 7.63
CA LYS A 87 21.26 -0.50 7.70
C LYS A 87 20.95 0.26 8.99
N ILE A 88 19.68 0.22 9.44
CA ILE A 88 19.23 0.88 10.67
C ILE A 88 19.84 0.19 11.89
N PHE A 89 19.84 -1.14 11.94
CA PHE A 89 20.47 -1.89 13.02
C PHE A 89 21.99 -1.66 13.11
N LYS A 90 22.68 -1.52 11.97
CA LYS A 90 24.13 -1.18 11.95
C LYS A 90 24.44 0.17 12.59
N LYS A 91 23.46 1.08 12.64
CA LYS A 91 23.54 2.38 13.29
C LYS A 91 23.09 2.36 14.76
N ASN A 92 22.84 1.18 15.33
CA ASN A 92 22.25 1.01 16.67
C ASN A 92 20.92 1.76 16.85
N LYS A 93 20.10 1.83 15.79
CA LYS A 93 18.79 2.48 15.77
C LYS A 93 17.65 1.48 15.66
N VAL A 94 16.44 1.91 16.01
CA VAL A 94 15.23 1.11 15.99
C VAL A 94 14.54 1.24 14.62
N PRO A 95 14.35 0.15 13.84
CA PRO A 95 13.55 0.21 12.63
C PRO A 95 12.06 0.33 12.96
N ILE A 96 11.39 1.35 12.40
CA ILE A 96 9.95 1.58 12.55
C ILE A 96 9.28 1.45 11.19
N ILE A 97 8.57 0.35 10.96
CA ILE A 97 7.81 0.13 9.74
C ILE A 97 6.48 0.85 9.87
N CYS A 98 6.16 1.77 8.96
CA CYS A 98 4.94 2.55 9.01
C CYS A 98 4.17 2.51 7.70
N GLY A 99 2.90 2.07 7.72
CA GLY A 99 2.12 2.11 6.50
C GLY A 99 0.73 1.51 6.54
N GLY A 100 0.05 1.61 5.39
CA GLY A 100 -1.32 1.15 5.18
C GLY A 100 -1.43 -0.04 4.23
N THR A 101 -0.34 -0.53 3.65
CA THR A 101 -0.35 -1.67 2.73
C THR A 101 -0.12 -2.97 3.50
N GLY A 102 -1.22 -3.58 3.96
CA GLY A 102 -1.15 -4.78 4.82
C GLY A 102 -0.35 -5.93 4.20
N PHE A 103 -0.46 -6.14 2.87
CA PHE A 103 0.32 -7.17 2.20
C PHE A 103 1.83 -6.91 2.21
N TYR A 104 2.27 -5.64 2.17
CA TYR A 104 3.69 -5.29 2.31
C TYR A 104 4.20 -5.62 3.71
N ILE A 105 3.43 -5.21 4.73
CA ILE A 105 3.76 -5.49 6.13
C ILE A 105 3.84 -7.00 6.35
N GLN A 106 2.83 -7.74 5.93
CA GLN A 106 2.78 -9.19 6.09
C GLN A 106 3.93 -9.89 5.33
N ALA A 107 4.19 -9.50 4.08
CA ALA A 107 5.29 -10.07 3.30
C ALA A 107 6.65 -9.84 3.95
N LEU A 108 6.82 -8.73 4.66
CA LEU A 108 8.06 -8.42 5.36
C LEU A 108 8.18 -9.19 6.69
N ILE A 109 7.20 -9.04 7.58
CA ILE A 109 7.31 -9.58 8.96
C ILE A 109 7.12 -11.09 9.02
N ASP A 110 6.19 -11.64 8.22
CA ASP A 110 5.95 -13.09 8.14
C ASP A 110 6.85 -13.77 7.11
N GLY A 111 7.64 -12.98 6.36
CA GLY A 111 8.60 -13.51 5.40
C GLY A 111 7.95 -14.33 4.29
N LEU A 112 6.82 -13.87 3.74
CA LEU A 112 6.13 -14.60 2.70
C LEU A 112 7.05 -14.87 1.50
N LEU A 113 7.20 -16.13 1.15
CA LEU A 113 7.86 -16.53 -0.09
C LEU A 113 6.88 -16.28 -1.26
N ILE A 114 7.25 -15.33 -2.09
CA ILE A 114 6.45 -14.95 -3.25
C ILE A 114 7.07 -15.64 -4.46
N PRO A 115 6.28 -16.37 -5.27
CA PRO A 115 6.77 -17.02 -6.46
C PRO A 115 7.50 -16.04 -7.40
N GLU A 116 8.76 -16.33 -7.75
CA GLU A 116 9.60 -15.49 -8.61
C GLU A 116 9.28 -15.66 -10.09
N VAL A 117 8.00 -15.76 -10.42
CA VAL A 117 7.55 -15.82 -11.82
C VAL A 117 7.42 -14.40 -12.37
N LYS A 118 8.26 -14.09 -13.37
CA LYS A 118 8.19 -12.79 -14.06
C LYS A 118 6.84 -12.61 -14.74
N PRO A 119 6.25 -11.39 -14.72
CA PRO A 119 5.01 -11.10 -15.42
C PRO A 119 5.13 -11.38 -16.92
N ASP A 120 4.15 -12.09 -17.46
CA ASP A 120 3.99 -12.33 -18.89
C ASP A 120 2.81 -11.51 -19.41
N TYR A 121 3.12 -10.37 -20.02
CA TYR A 121 2.08 -9.45 -20.47
C TYR A 121 1.27 -9.99 -21.66
N ALA A 122 1.88 -10.80 -22.54
CA ALA A 122 1.18 -11.42 -23.67
C ALA A 122 0.18 -12.48 -23.17
N LEU A 123 0.59 -13.33 -22.24
CA LEU A 123 -0.30 -14.29 -21.60
C LEU A 123 -1.44 -13.56 -20.83
N ARG A 124 -1.13 -12.52 -20.09
CA ARG A 124 -2.15 -11.74 -19.37
C ARG A 124 -3.19 -11.15 -20.29
N LEU A 125 -2.78 -10.56 -21.42
CA LEU A 125 -3.71 -10.04 -22.43
C LEU A 125 -4.64 -11.14 -22.99
N LYS A 126 -4.12 -12.37 -23.21
CA LYS A 126 -4.96 -13.51 -23.60
C LYS A 126 -5.95 -13.87 -22.49
N LEU A 127 -5.50 -13.95 -21.24
CA LEU A 127 -6.34 -14.27 -20.09
C LEU A 127 -7.36 -13.15 -19.78
N GLU A 128 -7.03 -11.90 -20.02
CA GLU A 128 -7.95 -10.77 -19.83
C GLU A 128 -9.15 -10.78 -20.79
N LYS A 129 -9.10 -11.54 -21.87
CA LYS A 129 -10.25 -11.74 -22.79
C LYS A 129 -11.29 -12.71 -22.24
N LEU A 130 -10.90 -13.61 -21.33
CA LEU A 130 -11.78 -14.61 -20.73
C LEU A 130 -12.68 -13.99 -19.66
N THR A 131 -13.85 -14.54 -19.45
CA THR A 131 -14.73 -14.20 -18.33
C THR A 131 -14.14 -14.65 -16.99
N THR A 132 -14.69 -14.17 -15.89
CA THR A 132 -14.22 -14.57 -14.55
C THR A 132 -14.46 -16.06 -14.30
N GLU A 133 -15.57 -16.59 -14.81
CA GLU A 133 -15.94 -17.99 -14.69
C GLU A 133 -15.00 -18.90 -15.51
N GLU A 134 -14.68 -18.52 -16.74
CA GLU A 134 -13.73 -19.26 -17.57
C GLU A 134 -12.33 -19.29 -16.95
N LEU A 135 -11.87 -18.16 -16.40
CA LEU A 135 -10.61 -18.10 -15.65
C LEU A 135 -10.62 -19.05 -14.46
N PHE A 136 -11.72 -19.09 -13.71
CA PHE A 136 -11.85 -19.96 -12.55
C PHE A 136 -11.87 -21.43 -12.95
N LYS A 137 -12.71 -21.82 -13.93
CA LYS A 137 -12.76 -23.20 -14.49
C LYS A 137 -11.39 -23.66 -15.01
N LYS A 138 -10.66 -22.76 -15.70
CA LYS A 138 -9.31 -23.05 -16.18
C LYS A 138 -8.33 -23.28 -15.03
N LEU A 139 -8.40 -22.48 -13.96
CA LEU A 139 -7.57 -22.67 -12.78
C LEU A 139 -7.93 -23.95 -12.03
N GLU A 140 -9.20 -24.29 -11.95
CA GLU A 140 -9.69 -25.51 -11.30
C GLU A 140 -9.14 -26.78 -11.96
N LYS A 141 -9.04 -26.79 -13.31
CA LYS A 141 -8.40 -27.87 -14.06
C LYS A 141 -6.89 -27.95 -13.85
N LEU A 142 -6.19 -26.81 -13.77
CA LEU A 142 -4.73 -26.77 -13.71
C LEU A 142 -4.18 -26.83 -12.28
N ASP A 143 -4.90 -26.29 -11.30
CA ASP A 143 -4.53 -26.31 -9.86
C ASP A 143 -5.79 -26.36 -8.99
N PRO A 144 -6.43 -27.54 -8.83
CA PRO A 144 -7.65 -27.69 -8.01
C PRO A 144 -7.44 -27.22 -6.55
N ARG A 145 -6.24 -27.43 -6.01
CA ARG A 145 -5.89 -27.02 -4.64
C ARG A 145 -5.94 -25.50 -4.51
N ARG A 146 -5.42 -24.78 -5.50
CA ARG A 146 -5.43 -23.31 -5.50
C ARG A 146 -6.83 -22.77 -5.74
N ALA A 147 -7.61 -23.41 -6.62
CA ALA A 147 -8.99 -23.03 -6.89
C ALA A 147 -9.87 -23.07 -5.65
N LYS A 148 -9.74 -24.08 -4.79
CA LYS A 148 -10.47 -24.17 -3.49
C LYS A 148 -10.20 -23.01 -2.53
N ASN A 149 -9.04 -22.34 -2.64
CA ASN A 149 -8.58 -21.34 -1.66
C ASN A 149 -8.43 -19.93 -2.25
N ILE A 150 -8.84 -19.71 -3.50
CA ILE A 150 -8.76 -18.42 -4.16
C ILE A 150 -10.12 -17.71 -4.14
N ASP A 151 -10.09 -16.38 -4.06
CA ASP A 151 -11.28 -15.56 -4.30
C ASP A 151 -11.68 -15.66 -5.78
N LYS A 152 -12.69 -16.47 -6.07
CA LYS A 152 -13.15 -16.78 -7.43
C LYS A 152 -13.69 -15.58 -8.20
N TYR A 153 -14.04 -14.49 -7.50
CA TYR A 153 -14.52 -13.25 -8.13
C TYR A 153 -13.38 -12.26 -8.42
N ASN A 154 -12.17 -12.54 -7.97
CA ASN A 154 -11.04 -11.65 -8.14
C ASN A 154 -10.23 -12.00 -9.39
N ARG A 155 -10.61 -11.42 -10.54
CA ARG A 155 -9.94 -11.64 -11.83
C ARG A 155 -8.42 -11.49 -11.78
N ARG A 156 -7.91 -10.48 -11.07
CA ARG A 156 -6.46 -10.25 -10.97
C ARG A 156 -5.74 -11.40 -10.27
N ARG A 157 -6.37 -11.98 -9.24
CA ARG A 157 -5.81 -13.15 -8.53
C ARG A 157 -5.88 -14.40 -9.39
N LEU A 158 -6.98 -14.60 -10.12
CA LEU A 158 -7.15 -15.72 -11.05
C LEU A 158 -6.10 -15.67 -12.15
N ILE A 159 -5.95 -14.52 -12.83
CA ILE A 159 -4.96 -14.34 -13.90
C ILE A 159 -3.55 -14.57 -13.34
N ARG A 160 -3.22 -14.08 -12.15
CA ARG A 160 -1.90 -14.32 -11.56
C ARG A 160 -1.66 -15.78 -11.20
N ALA A 161 -2.65 -16.48 -10.68
CA ALA A 161 -2.53 -17.89 -10.39
C ALA A 161 -2.32 -18.71 -11.68
N LEU A 162 -3.13 -18.45 -12.71
CA LEU A 162 -2.98 -19.07 -14.03
C LEU A 162 -1.61 -18.77 -14.65
N GLU A 163 -1.14 -17.53 -14.59
CA GLU A 163 0.19 -17.16 -15.08
C GLU A 163 1.28 -17.98 -14.42
N ILE A 164 1.20 -18.18 -13.10
CA ILE A 164 2.18 -18.98 -12.37
C ILE A 164 2.14 -20.44 -12.84
N VAL A 165 0.95 -21.05 -12.83
CA VAL A 165 0.79 -22.46 -13.20
C VAL A 165 1.22 -22.72 -14.64
N ILE A 166 0.79 -21.88 -15.59
CA ILE A 166 1.10 -22.06 -17.01
C ILE A 166 2.60 -21.87 -17.28
N LYS A 167 3.27 -20.94 -16.57
CA LYS A 167 4.71 -20.70 -16.78
C LYS A 167 5.62 -21.69 -16.07
N THR A 168 5.16 -22.28 -15.01
CA THR A 168 5.98 -23.19 -14.20
C THR A 168 5.62 -24.65 -14.40
N GLU A 169 4.48 -24.92 -15.06
CA GLU A 169 3.88 -26.25 -15.20
C GLU A 169 3.68 -26.96 -13.84
N LYS A 170 3.67 -26.18 -12.77
CA LYS A 170 3.55 -26.65 -11.38
C LYS A 170 2.42 -25.90 -10.68
N PRO A 171 1.74 -26.52 -9.71
CA PRO A 171 0.75 -25.83 -8.87
C PRO A 171 1.32 -24.59 -8.21
N VAL A 172 0.47 -23.57 -7.99
CA VAL A 172 0.88 -22.37 -7.26
C VAL A 172 1.45 -22.79 -5.91
N PRO A 173 2.70 -22.42 -5.58
CA PRO A 173 3.29 -22.76 -4.29
C PRO A 173 2.43 -22.29 -3.13
N ALA A 174 2.29 -23.11 -2.10
CA ALA A 174 1.70 -22.66 -0.84
C ALA A 174 2.52 -21.50 -0.27
N PHE A 175 1.87 -20.54 0.34
CA PHE A 175 2.58 -19.45 1.02
C PHE A 175 3.39 -20.04 2.19
N ARG A 176 4.67 -20.27 1.95
CA ARG A 176 5.62 -20.58 3.02
C ARG A 176 5.98 -19.28 3.74
N LYS A 177 6.08 -19.34 5.06
CA LYS A 177 6.48 -18.22 5.91
C LYS A 177 7.89 -18.46 6.42
N HIS A 178 8.74 -17.46 6.27
CA HIS A 178 10.04 -17.40 6.94
C HIS A 178 10.07 -16.06 7.71
N PRO A 179 9.47 -16.04 8.92
CA PRO A 179 9.38 -14.81 9.71
C PRO A 179 10.75 -14.18 9.91
N LEU A 180 10.76 -12.87 10.12
CA LEU A 180 12.00 -12.19 10.47
C LEU A 180 12.56 -12.78 11.78
N PRO A 181 13.90 -12.92 11.91
CA PRO A 181 14.54 -13.44 13.12
C PRO A 181 14.55 -12.40 14.27
N TYR A 182 13.71 -11.38 14.17
CA TYR A 182 13.61 -10.31 15.14
C TYR A 182 12.21 -10.21 15.70
N PRO A 183 12.04 -10.02 17.01
CA PRO A 183 10.75 -9.69 17.60
C PRO A 183 10.17 -8.41 16.97
N ALA A 184 8.85 -8.43 16.71
CA ALA A 184 8.12 -7.31 16.14
C ALA A 184 6.92 -6.91 17.00
N LEU A 185 6.86 -5.66 17.43
CA LEU A 185 5.68 -5.08 18.09
C LEU A 185 4.78 -4.44 17.04
N LEU A 186 3.56 -4.96 16.89
CA LEU A 186 2.56 -4.42 15.96
C LEU A 186 1.60 -3.49 16.70
N ILE A 187 1.60 -2.22 16.32
CA ILE A 187 0.71 -1.19 16.89
C ILE A 187 -0.27 -0.75 15.81
N GLY A 188 -1.56 -0.96 16.06
CA GLY A 188 -2.65 -0.56 15.18
C GLY A 188 -3.34 0.70 15.68
N ILE A 189 -3.46 1.73 14.86
CA ILE A 189 -4.24 2.92 15.22
C ILE A 189 -5.69 2.71 14.85
N LYS A 190 -6.58 2.81 15.84
CA LYS A 190 -8.03 2.77 15.67
C LYS A 190 -8.61 4.18 15.81
N LYS A 191 -9.47 4.56 14.87
CA LYS A 191 -10.23 5.81 14.90
C LYS A 191 -11.71 5.52 14.86
N ASN A 192 -12.49 6.38 15.48
CA ASN A 192 -13.97 6.34 15.34
C ASN A 192 -14.33 6.50 13.85
N PRO A 193 -15.29 5.72 13.31
CA PRO A 193 -15.66 5.78 11.89
C PRO A 193 -16.09 7.17 11.43
N GLU A 194 -16.86 7.91 12.21
CA GLU A 194 -17.33 9.25 11.85
C GLU A 194 -16.19 10.28 11.88
N GLU A 195 -15.30 10.20 12.87
CA GLU A 195 -14.08 11.00 12.91
C GLU A 195 -13.21 10.72 11.67
N LEU A 196 -13.05 9.45 11.32
CA LEU A 196 -12.25 9.05 10.18
C LEU A 196 -12.79 9.59 8.86
N LYS A 197 -14.11 9.58 8.65
CA LYS A 197 -14.75 10.18 7.47
C LYS A 197 -14.45 11.70 7.38
N LYS A 198 -14.57 12.42 8.49
CA LYS A 198 -14.22 13.85 8.54
C LYS A 198 -12.76 14.10 8.19
N LEU A 199 -11.84 13.29 8.72
CA LEU A 199 -10.41 13.37 8.43
C LEU A 199 -10.09 13.05 6.97
N ILE A 200 -10.74 12.06 6.38
CA ILE A 200 -10.62 11.71 4.96
C ILE A 200 -11.05 12.88 4.09
N LYS A 201 -12.23 13.45 4.33
CA LYS A 201 -12.74 14.62 3.60
C LYS A 201 -11.79 15.81 3.70
N LYS A 202 -11.37 16.17 4.92
CA LYS A 202 -10.43 17.28 5.17
C LYS A 202 -9.11 17.09 4.41
N ARG A 203 -8.56 15.87 4.44
CA ARG A 203 -7.32 15.52 3.75
C ARG A 203 -7.48 15.56 2.24
N LEU A 204 -8.59 15.09 1.69
CA LEU A 204 -8.87 15.15 0.25
C LEU A 204 -8.92 16.58 -0.24
N LEU A 205 -9.68 17.46 0.42
CA LEU A 205 -9.78 18.88 0.07
C LEU A 205 -8.42 19.60 0.14
N ARG A 206 -7.63 19.30 1.19
CA ARG A 206 -6.27 19.85 1.32
C ARG A 206 -5.36 19.45 0.16
N ARG A 207 -5.42 18.20 -0.29
CA ARG A 207 -4.62 17.70 -1.40
C ARG A 207 -5.02 18.31 -2.74
N LEU A 208 -6.30 18.50 -2.97
CA LEU A 208 -6.76 19.21 -4.17
C LEU A 208 -6.24 20.64 -4.21
N LYS A 209 -6.34 21.37 -3.08
CA LYS A 209 -5.78 22.72 -2.96
C LYS A 209 -4.25 22.75 -3.10
N ALA A 210 -3.56 21.68 -2.71
CA ALA A 210 -2.11 21.57 -2.83
C ALA A 210 -1.61 21.22 -4.23
N GLY A 211 -2.50 21.07 -5.22
CA GLY A 211 -2.12 20.83 -6.62
C GLY A 211 -2.11 19.35 -7.02
N MET A 212 -2.99 18.52 -6.46
CA MET A 212 -3.10 17.10 -6.83
C MET A 212 -3.42 16.90 -8.31
N MET A 213 -4.19 17.81 -8.94
CA MET A 213 -4.50 17.72 -10.37
C MET A 213 -3.26 18.02 -11.22
N GLU A 214 -2.49 19.01 -10.83
CA GLU A 214 -1.24 19.41 -11.48
C GLU A 214 -0.18 18.30 -11.38
N GLU A 215 -0.12 17.61 -10.24
CA GLU A 215 0.74 16.44 -10.08
C GLU A 215 0.42 15.36 -11.12
N VAL A 216 -0.86 15.03 -11.32
CA VAL A 216 -1.28 14.03 -12.32
C VAL A 216 -0.96 14.47 -13.75
N LYS A 217 -1.22 15.74 -14.08
CA LYS A 217 -0.84 16.32 -15.40
C LYS A 217 0.67 16.24 -15.63
N LYS A 218 1.48 16.60 -14.62
CA LYS A 218 2.95 16.53 -14.68
C LYS A 218 3.44 15.11 -14.88
N LEU A 219 2.88 14.14 -14.16
CA LEU A 219 3.21 12.74 -14.35
C LEU A 219 2.92 12.27 -15.78
N HIS A 220 1.78 12.66 -16.33
CA HIS A 220 1.41 12.33 -17.71
C HIS A 220 2.37 13.00 -18.70
N LYS A 221 2.63 14.30 -18.57
CA LYS A 221 3.60 15.04 -19.39
C LYS A 221 4.99 14.39 -19.36
N ASN A 222 5.37 13.82 -18.23
CA ASN A 222 6.63 13.11 -18.04
C ASN A 222 6.59 11.66 -18.56
N GLY A 223 5.56 11.28 -19.33
CA GLY A 223 5.46 9.99 -20.03
C GLY A 223 4.88 8.84 -19.22
N VAL A 224 4.12 9.11 -18.14
CA VAL A 224 3.27 8.09 -17.51
C VAL A 224 1.95 8.04 -18.25
N SER A 225 1.60 6.90 -18.87
CA SER A 225 0.37 6.77 -19.64
C SER A 225 -0.89 6.93 -18.76
N TRP A 226 -1.99 7.41 -19.35
CA TRP A 226 -3.29 7.49 -18.66
C TRP A 226 -3.72 6.16 -18.07
N LYS A 227 -3.59 5.07 -18.83
CA LYS A 227 -3.84 3.70 -18.35
C LYS A 227 -3.03 3.39 -17.10
N ARG A 228 -1.76 3.77 -17.07
CA ARG A 228 -0.89 3.55 -15.91
C ARG A 228 -1.31 4.39 -14.70
N LEU A 229 -1.72 5.63 -14.91
CA LEU A 229 -2.24 6.50 -13.85
C LEU A 229 -3.53 5.93 -13.25
N GLU A 230 -4.45 5.41 -14.06
CA GLU A 230 -5.65 4.73 -13.57
C GLU A 230 -5.33 3.45 -12.75
N GLU A 231 -4.30 2.69 -13.12
CA GLU A 231 -3.87 1.49 -12.38
C GLU A 231 -3.42 1.79 -10.95
N PHE A 232 -2.97 3.00 -10.65
CA PHE A 232 -2.66 3.39 -9.27
C PHE A 232 -3.90 3.42 -8.38
N GLY A 233 -5.09 3.59 -8.95
CA GLY A 233 -6.35 3.60 -8.20
C GLY A 233 -6.57 4.90 -7.42
N LEU A 234 -7.64 4.93 -6.63
CA LEU A 234 -8.02 6.05 -5.76
C LEU A 234 -7.80 7.42 -6.43
N GLU A 235 -7.04 8.30 -5.79
CA GLU A 235 -6.81 9.68 -6.22
C GLU A 235 -6.39 9.77 -7.69
N TYR A 236 -5.41 8.97 -8.10
CA TYR A 236 -4.88 9.02 -9.48
C TYR A 236 -5.91 8.57 -10.51
N ARG A 237 -6.69 7.54 -10.23
CA ARG A 237 -7.76 7.08 -11.14
C ARG A 237 -8.82 8.14 -11.33
N TRP A 238 -9.32 8.72 -10.23
CA TRP A 238 -10.38 9.71 -10.29
C TRP A 238 -9.93 10.99 -10.96
N VAL A 239 -8.74 11.48 -10.63
CA VAL A 239 -8.17 12.68 -11.26
C VAL A 239 -7.87 12.44 -12.74
N THR A 240 -7.34 11.27 -13.11
CA THR A 240 -7.09 10.91 -14.51
C THR A 240 -8.39 10.96 -15.33
N ARG A 241 -9.43 10.31 -14.86
CA ARG A 241 -10.73 10.29 -15.53
C ARG A 241 -11.32 11.71 -15.66
N TYR A 242 -11.30 12.45 -14.58
CA TYR A 242 -11.73 13.84 -14.59
C TYR A 242 -10.98 14.69 -15.63
N LEU A 243 -9.66 14.56 -15.71
CA LEU A 243 -8.85 15.30 -16.68
C LEU A 243 -9.14 14.87 -18.13
N GLN A 244 -9.38 13.59 -18.37
CA GLN A 244 -9.79 13.09 -19.69
C GLN A 244 -11.20 13.56 -20.08
N ASP A 245 -12.13 13.57 -19.12
CA ASP A 245 -13.49 14.06 -19.36
C ASP A 245 -13.52 15.56 -19.68
N LEU A 246 -12.66 16.36 -19.04
CA LEU A 246 -12.53 17.79 -19.37
C LEU A 246 -12.04 18.09 -20.80
N GLN A 247 -11.42 17.11 -21.45
CA GLN A 247 -10.97 17.21 -22.85
C GLN A 247 -12.09 16.88 -23.85
N ARG A 248 -13.22 16.33 -23.36
CA ARG A 248 -14.36 16.00 -24.22
C ARG A 248 -15.23 17.23 -24.49
N PRO A 249 -15.58 17.51 -25.75
CA PRO A 249 -16.50 18.60 -26.08
C PRO A 249 -17.86 18.42 -25.39
N GLY A 250 -18.48 19.52 -24.94
CA GLY A 250 -19.85 19.52 -24.42
C GLY A 250 -20.04 19.11 -22.96
N LEU A 251 -19.00 18.71 -22.22
CA LEU A 251 -19.15 18.31 -20.82
C LEU A 251 -19.13 19.53 -19.87
N CYS A 252 -20.14 19.66 -19.01
CA CYS A 252 -20.16 20.70 -17.99
C CYS A 252 -19.14 20.41 -16.86
N LYS A 253 -18.23 21.38 -16.60
CA LYS A 253 -17.09 21.21 -15.67
C LYS A 253 -17.50 21.11 -14.19
N ARG A 254 -18.55 21.81 -13.74
CA ARG A 254 -18.95 21.83 -12.33
C ARG A 254 -19.52 20.51 -11.81
N PRO A 255 -20.49 19.87 -12.48
CA PRO A 255 -20.96 18.54 -12.06
C PRO A 255 -19.84 17.49 -12.02
N ALA A 256 -18.89 17.54 -13.00
CA ALA A 256 -17.77 16.60 -13.05
C ALA A 256 -16.85 16.69 -11.82
N LEU A 257 -16.59 17.88 -11.30
CA LEU A 257 -15.79 18.06 -10.07
C LEU A 257 -16.53 17.52 -8.83
N LEU A 258 -17.82 17.72 -8.72
CA LEU A 258 -18.62 17.19 -7.63
C LEU A 258 -18.64 15.66 -7.64
N VAL A 259 -18.78 15.05 -8.82
CA VAL A 259 -18.72 13.60 -9.02
C VAL A 259 -17.34 13.06 -8.60
N LEU A 260 -16.26 13.73 -8.99
CA LEU A 260 -14.90 13.40 -8.57
C LEU A 260 -14.78 13.41 -7.03
N LEU A 261 -15.22 14.49 -6.39
CA LEU A 261 -15.08 14.65 -4.94
C LEU A 261 -15.85 13.60 -4.17
N THR A 262 -17.12 13.41 -4.50
CA THR A 262 -18.01 12.47 -3.79
C THR A 262 -17.62 11.02 -4.05
N GLY A 263 -17.30 10.67 -5.29
CA GLY A 263 -16.90 9.33 -5.67
C GLY A 263 -15.54 8.95 -5.09
N LEU A 264 -14.55 9.84 -5.18
CA LEU A 264 -13.23 9.61 -4.60
C LEU A 264 -13.29 9.49 -3.08
N GLN A 265 -14.07 10.34 -2.39
CA GLN A 265 -14.25 10.22 -0.94
C GLN A 265 -14.79 8.85 -0.56
N LYS A 266 -15.87 8.38 -1.21
CA LYS A 266 -16.45 7.04 -0.99
C LYS A 266 -15.42 5.93 -1.22
N ASP A 267 -14.64 6.02 -2.30
CA ASP A 267 -13.61 5.02 -2.59
C ASP A 267 -12.51 4.98 -1.53
N ILE A 268 -12.10 6.13 -0.99
CA ILE A 268 -11.12 6.21 0.11
C ILE A 268 -11.71 5.62 1.40
N GLU A 269 -12.99 5.87 1.71
CA GLU A 269 -13.68 5.29 2.86
C GLU A 269 -13.76 3.76 2.74
N HIS A 270 -14.13 3.24 1.57
CA HIS A 270 -14.12 1.80 1.29
C HIS A 270 -12.70 1.20 1.39
N PHE A 271 -11.69 1.94 0.93
CA PHE A 271 -10.31 1.51 1.08
C PHE A 271 -9.90 1.45 2.56
N ALA A 272 -10.24 2.45 3.36
CA ALA A 272 -10.00 2.47 4.80
C ALA A 272 -10.69 1.29 5.51
N LYS A 273 -11.93 0.96 5.12
CA LYS A 273 -12.66 -0.21 5.64
C LYS A 273 -11.94 -1.52 5.30
N ARG A 274 -11.47 -1.68 4.04
CA ARG A 274 -10.68 -2.86 3.64
C ARG A 274 -9.36 -2.99 4.41
N GLN A 275 -8.68 -1.88 4.68
CA GLN A 275 -7.46 -1.88 5.51
C GLN A 275 -7.77 -2.40 6.92
N MET A 276 -8.83 -1.92 7.56
CA MET A 276 -9.22 -2.39 8.90
C MET A 276 -9.56 -3.88 8.91
N THR A 277 -10.32 -4.36 7.91
CA THR A 277 -10.63 -5.79 7.76
C THR A 277 -9.37 -6.63 7.60
N TRP A 278 -8.37 -6.12 6.88
CA TRP A 278 -7.08 -6.81 6.74
C TRP A 278 -6.33 -6.88 8.06
N PHE A 279 -6.15 -5.75 8.71
CA PHE A 279 -5.32 -5.67 9.92
C PHE A 279 -5.92 -6.39 11.13
N LYS A 280 -7.25 -6.44 11.24
CA LYS A 280 -7.94 -7.19 12.33
C LYS A 280 -7.69 -8.70 12.29
N ARG A 281 -7.23 -9.26 11.16
CA ARG A 281 -6.90 -10.68 11.04
C ARG A 281 -5.64 -11.05 11.81
N ASP A 282 -4.74 -10.10 12.02
CA ASP A 282 -3.50 -10.34 12.77
C ASP A 282 -3.70 -10.07 14.26
N LYS A 283 -3.83 -11.13 15.02
CA LYS A 283 -4.06 -11.09 16.48
C LYS A 283 -2.89 -10.51 17.29
N ARG A 284 -1.71 -10.39 16.67
CA ARG A 284 -0.53 -9.76 17.30
C ARG A 284 -0.69 -8.25 17.41
N THR A 285 -1.63 -7.64 16.67
CA THR A 285 -1.81 -6.19 16.66
C THR A 285 -2.37 -5.67 17.98
N ARG A 286 -1.63 -4.78 18.63
CA ARG A 286 -2.05 -4.01 19.80
C ARG A 286 -2.74 -2.73 19.31
N TRP A 287 -4.05 -2.66 19.48
CA TRP A 287 -4.84 -1.52 19.02
C TRP A 287 -4.81 -0.39 20.04
N ILE A 288 -4.52 0.83 19.54
CA ILE A 288 -4.46 2.04 20.35
C ILE A 288 -5.32 3.16 19.74
N ASP A 289 -5.68 4.10 20.57
CA ASP A 289 -6.42 5.33 20.24
C ASP A 289 -5.59 6.61 20.49
N ASP A 290 -4.55 6.54 21.32
CA ASP A 290 -3.71 7.67 21.67
C ASP A 290 -2.19 7.37 21.62
N TYR A 291 -1.38 8.45 21.71
CA TYR A 291 0.07 8.38 21.67
C TYR A 291 0.68 7.79 22.94
N LYS A 292 0.13 8.10 24.12
CA LYS A 292 0.71 7.65 25.41
C LYS A 292 0.72 6.13 25.51
N LYS A 293 -0.39 5.48 25.08
CA LYS A 293 -0.47 4.02 25.00
C LYS A 293 0.59 3.42 24.07
N ALA A 294 0.81 4.05 22.90
CA ALA A 294 1.86 3.60 21.99
C ALA A 294 3.24 3.69 22.62
N GLU A 295 3.53 4.80 23.30
CA GLU A 295 4.81 5.03 23.95
C GLU A 295 5.11 4.00 25.04
N ILE A 296 4.13 3.72 25.90
CA ILE A 296 4.25 2.69 26.95
C ILE A 296 4.54 1.32 26.33
N LEU A 297 3.78 0.93 25.30
CA LEU A 297 3.98 -0.35 24.61
C LEU A 297 5.40 -0.45 24.01
N VAL A 298 5.88 0.63 23.40
CA VAL A 298 7.23 0.66 22.81
C VAL A 298 8.30 0.61 23.87
N LYS A 299 8.18 1.37 24.97
CA LYS A 299 9.10 1.34 26.09
C LYS A 299 9.24 -0.09 26.67
N ASN A 300 8.12 -0.71 27.03
CA ASN A 300 8.11 -2.07 27.60
C ASN A 300 8.59 -3.14 26.61
N PHE A 301 8.49 -2.89 25.31
CA PHE A 301 8.98 -3.82 24.30
C PHE A 301 10.48 -3.67 24.06
N LEU A 302 11.01 -2.45 24.08
CA LEU A 302 12.42 -2.20 23.76
C LEU A 302 13.35 -2.51 24.96
N PHE A 303 12.92 -2.18 26.14
CA PHE A 303 13.62 -2.35 27.40
C PHE A 303 13.01 -3.46 28.24
#